data_f0730b7c6f143bbc6089197183ccfd2f
#
_entry.id   f0730b7c6f143bbc6089197183ccfd2f
#
_cell.length_a   1.000
_cell.length_b   1.000
_cell.length_c   1.000
_cell.angle_alpha   90.00
_cell.angle_beta   90.00
_cell.angle_gamma   90.00
#
_symmetry.space_group_name_H-M   'P 1'
#
loop_
_entity.id
_entity.type
_entity.pdbx_description
1 polymer ?
#
loop_
_entity_poly.entity_id
_entity_poly.type
_entity_poly.pdbx_seq_one_letter_code
_entity_poly.pdbx_strand_id
1 'polypeptide(L)'
;MMPVVYASSPCIVAEGPRWNAADRTLYWVDVTGGKYLRHRDGDPTDVYEEIDPGLGKIGALACIGPGKVRLFTSECQVWACDFGARPALEATLPEHAGRRFNDVWVDAGNTFCGVAREPDKPGELWLLRDGRFTCVEPATAGMPNGMGVSPDGGTFYFVVTDERVVYAYDYERSTGRLSNRRPLITDFAEPGLPDGMCVDPSDGSLWIAMWDGGRLEHRAADGRLLETVRFPMKKVTSAEIVGRRVFVTTGNKESDADAYFRTTGAGSVFVIER
;
A
#
# COMPACT_ATOMS: atom_id res chain seq x y z
N MET A 1 3.56 21.73 1.78
CA MET A 1 3.50 20.89 3.01
C MET A 1 4.88 20.30 3.28
N MET A 2 5.29 20.15 4.54
CA MET A 2 6.60 19.61 4.91
C MET A 2 6.39 18.28 5.67
N PRO A 3 7.02 17.16 5.21
CA PRO A 3 6.91 15.89 5.90
C PRO A 3 7.72 15.91 7.21
N VAL A 4 7.14 15.32 8.26
CA VAL A 4 7.81 15.07 9.54
C VAL A 4 7.74 13.59 9.87
N VAL A 5 8.75 13.06 10.59
CA VAL A 5 8.75 11.66 11.01
C VAL A 5 7.61 11.43 12.00
N TYR A 6 6.76 10.45 11.71
CA TYR A 6 5.67 10.00 12.58
C TYR A 6 6.08 8.76 13.40
N ALA A 7 6.67 7.76 12.75
CA ALA A 7 7.25 6.60 13.41
C ALA A 7 8.63 6.30 12.82
N SER A 8 9.66 6.37 13.66
CA SER A 8 11.08 6.22 13.28
C SER A 8 11.46 4.75 13.26
N SER A 9 11.10 4.03 12.18
CA SER A 9 11.38 2.60 12.00
C SER A 9 12.41 2.39 10.88
N PRO A 10 13.45 1.58 11.08
CA PRO A 10 14.45 1.31 10.05
C PRO A 10 14.01 0.17 9.11
N CYS A 11 12.80 0.24 8.56
CA CYS A 11 12.31 -0.75 7.60
C CYS A 11 13.15 -0.74 6.31
N ILE A 12 13.35 -1.91 5.73
CA ILE A 12 13.96 -2.01 4.39
C ILE A 12 12.99 -1.48 3.34
N VAL A 13 11.70 -1.88 3.42
CA VAL A 13 10.62 -1.35 2.59
C VAL A 13 9.36 -1.26 3.44
N ALA A 14 9.16 -0.10 4.11
CA ALA A 14 7.88 0.15 4.76
C ALA A 14 6.79 0.34 3.70
N GLU A 15 5.63 -0.29 3.88
CA GLU A 15 4.53 -0.33 2.91
C GLU A 15 3.16 -0.44 3.57
N GLY A 16 2.14 -0.11 2.75
CA GLY A 16 0.74 -0.35 3.04
C GLY A 16 0.28 0.20 4.39
N PRO A 17 0.46 1.51 4.67
CA PRO A 17 0.00 2.08 5.93
C PRO A 17 -1.52 1.93 6.03
N ARG A 18 -2.01 1.51 7.21
CA ARG A 18 -3.45 1.36 7.50
C ARG A 18 -3.77 1.89 8.87
N TRP A 19 -4.67 2.85 8.90
CA TRP A 19 -5.17 3.41 10.14
C TRP A 19 -6.34 2.61 10.69
N ASN A 20 -6.25 2.22 11.95
CA ASN A 20 -7.37 1.65 12.68
C ASN A 20 -7.93 2.69 13.66
N ALA A 21 -9.10 3.22 13.35
CA ALA A 21 -9.73 4.28 14.15
C ALA A 21 -10.19 3.77 15.52
N ALA A 22 -10.48 2.47 15.67
CA ALA A 22 -11.01 1.91 16.90
C ALA A 22 -9.96 1.83 18.03
N ASP A 23 -8.68 1.63 17.68
CA ASP A 23 -7.57 1.63 18.65
C ASP A 23 -6.60 2.80 18.46
N ARG A 24 -6.88 3.72 17.51
CA ARG A 24 -6.07 4.89 17.16
C ARG A 24 -4.61 4.51 16.86
N THR A 25 -4.44 3.50 16.05
CA THR A 25 -3.12 2.92 15.75
C THR A 25 -2.90 2.87 14.25
N LEU A 26 -1.72 3.26 13.81
CA LEU A 26 -1.26 3.05 12.44
C LEU A 26 -0.50 1.72 12.38
N TYR A 27 -0.86 0.91 11.38
CA TYR A 27 -0.21 -0.36 11.05
C TYR A 27 0.46 -0.26 9.69
N TRP A 28 1.60 -0.94 9.49
CA TRP A 28 2.28 -1.07 8.20
C TRP A 28 3.11 -2.35 8.16
N VAL A 29 3.68 -2.67 7.02
CA VAL A 29 4.57 -3.81 6.84
C VAL A 29 5.99 -3.36 6.49
N ASP A 30 7.01 -4.15 6.82
CA ASP A 30 8.29 -4.16 6.14
C ASP A 30 8.30 -5.35 5.17
N VAL A 31 8.04 -5.07 3.89
CA VAL A 31 7.90 -6.11 2.87
C VAL A 31 9.12 -7.00 2.79
N THR A 32 10.31 -6.39 2.74
CA THR A 32 11.57 -7.12 2.58
C THR A 32 12.06 -7.72 3.90
N GLY A 33 11.82 -7.04 5.01
CA GLY A 33 12.11 -7.54 6.36
C GLY A 33 11.17 -8.66 6.82
N GLY A 34 10.03 -8.85 6.13
CA GLY A 34 9.04 -9.88 6.50
C GLY A 34 8.35 -9.63 7.83
N LYS A 35 8.18 -8.35 8.18
CA LYS A 35 7.62 -7.91 9.45
C LYS A 35 6.34 -7.11 9.25
N TYR A 36 5.51 -7.05 10.29
CA TYR A 36 4.43 -6.08 10.39
C TYR A 36 4.58 -5.28 11.67
N LEU A 37 4.23 -4.01 11.61
CA LEU A 37 4.52 -3.02 12.64
C LEU A 37 3.26 -2.24 13.00
N ARG A 38 3.30 -1.61 14.18
CA ARG A 38 2.29 -0.63 14.59
C ARG A 38 2.89 0.48 15.44
N HIS A 39 2.24 1.65 15.37
CA HIS A 39 2.52 2.80 16.21
C HIS A 39 1.21 3.43 16.67
N ARG A 40 1.03 3.60 17.98
CA ARG A 40 -0.16 4.24 18.55
C ARG A 40 -0.05 5.75 18.43
N ASP A 41 -1.11 6.39 18.03
CA ASP A 41 -1.17 7.84 17.90
C ASP A 41 -0.92 8.54 19.24
N GLY A 42 0.05 9.44 19.25
CA GLY A 42 0.50 10.18 20.43
C GLY A 42 1.69 9.58 21.17
N ASP A 43 2.13 8.38 20.83
CA ASP A 43 3.38 7.83 21.36
C ASP A 43 4.59 8.58 20.77
N PRO A 44 5.77 8.58 21.46
CA PRO A 44 7.01 9.10 20.89
C PRO A 44 7.37 8.43 19.56
N THR A 45 8.00 9.16 18.65
CA THR A 45 8.30 8.69 17.28
C THR A 45 9.19 7.45 17.22
N ASP A 46 9.99 7.19 18.24
CA ASP A 46 10.86 6.03 18.38
C ASP A 46 10.21 4.84 19.12
N VAL A 47 8.95 4.99 19.53
CA VAL A 47 8.16 3.94 20.20
C VAL A 47 7.21 3.30 19.19
N TYR A 48 7.55 2.11 18.71
CA TYR A 48 6.71 1.28 17.85
C TYR A 48 6.89 -0.20 18.22
N GLU A 49 5.98 -1.03 17.79
CA GLU A 49 6.07 -2.48 17.97
C GLU A 49 6.25 -3.15 16.61
N GLU A 50 7.15 -4.13 16.52
CA GLU A 50 7.37 -4.94 15.31
C GLU A 50 7.29 -6.43 15.62
N ILE A 51 6.75 -7.21 14.69
CA ILE A 51 6.60 -8.66 14.78
C ILE A 51 7.09 -9.30 13.49
N ASP A 52 7.97 -10.28 13.62
CA ASP A 52 8.29 -11.24 12.57
C ASP A 52 7.45 -12.50 12.79
N PRO A 53 6.42 -12.77 11.97
CA PRO A 53 5.60 -13.96 12.12
C PRO A 53 6.20 -15.22 11.47
N GLY A 54 7.38 -15.13 10.85
CA GLY A 54 8.02 -16.23 10.13
C GLY A 54 7.34 -16.62 8.82
N LEU A 55 6.60 -15.71 8.16
CA LEU A 55 5.82 -15.98 6.95
C LEU A 55 6.52 -15.51 5.65
N GLY A 56 7.82 -15.21 5.71
CA GLY A 56 8.55 -14.62 4.60
C GLY A 56 8.12 -13.18 4.32
N LYS A 57 8.11 -12.75 3.05
CA LYS A 57 7.71 -11.38 2.71
C LYS A 57 6.23 -11.17 2.97
N ILE A 58 5.89 -10.02 3.56
CA ILE A 58 4.54 -9.56 3.77
C ILE A 58 4.31 -8.36 2.84
N GLY A 59 3.51 -8.54 1.79
CA GLY A 59 3.27 -7.49 0.79
C GLY A 59 2.35 -6.39 1.29
N ALA A 60 1.33 -6.75 2.05
CA ALA A 60 0.35 -5.81 2.59
C ALA A 60 -0.29 -6.34 3.88
N LEU A 61 -0.98 -5.45 4.58
CA LEU A 61 -1.88 -5.81 5.66
C LEU A 61 -3.24 -5.10 5.54
N ALA A 62 -4.25 -5.64 6.20
CA ALA A 62 -5.55 -4.98 6.41
C ALA A 62 -5.94 -5.07 7.88
N CYS A 63 -6.49 -3.99 8.43
CA CYS A 63 -7.09 -4.01 9.76
C CYS A 63 -8.48 -4.67 9.70
N ILE A 64 -8.71 -5.69 10.53
CA ILE A 64 -9.99 -6.43 10.60
C ILE A 64 -10.69 -6.29 11.94
N GLY A 65 -10.18 -5.46 12.82
CA GLY A 65 -10.70 -5.11 14.13
C GLY A 65 -9.63 -4.43 14.98
N PRO A 66 -9.99 -3.96 16.21
CA PRO A 66 -9.00 -3.41 17.13
C PRO A 66 -7.91 -4.43 17.44
N GLY A 67 -6.65 -4.08 17.20
CA GLY A 67 -5.51 -4.98 17.41
C GLY A 67 -5.50 -6.23 16.52
N LYS A 68 -6.36 -6.33 15.49
CA LYS A 68 -6.45 -7.51 14.61
C LYS A 68 -6.09 -7.15 13.19
N VAL A 69 -5.26 -7.98 12.59
CA VAL A 69 -4.75 -7.78 11.22
C VAL A 69 -4.93 -9.03 10.35
N ARG A 70 -5.09 -8.79 9.07
CA ARG A 70 -4.95 -9.78 8.01
C ARG A 70 -3.67 -9.47 7.25
N LEU A 71 -2.81 -10.47 7.05
CA LEU A 71 -1.51 -10.36 6.40
C LEU A 71 -1.57 -11.04 5.03
N PHE A 72 -1.06 -10.37 4.01
CA PHE A 72 -0.98 -10.86 2.63
C PHE A 72 0.49 -11.12 2.28
N THR A 73 0.85 -12.39 2.09
CA THR A 73 2.25 -12.82 2.20
C THR A 73 2.78 -13.48 0.92
N SER A 74 4.03 -13.98 1.04
CA SER A 74 4.61 -14.94 0.11
C SER A 74 3.70 -16.16 -0.07
N GLU A 75 3.92 -16.93 -1.14
CA GLU A 75 3.08 -18.09 -1.54
C GLU A 75 1.62 -17.70 -1.82
N CYS A 76 1.35 -16.39 -2.03
CA CYS A 76 0.01 -15.83 -2.19
C CYS A 76 -0.97 -16.35 -1.13
N GLN A 77 -0.56 -16.26 0.14
CA GLN A 77 -1.32 -16.69 1.31
C GLN A 77 -1.88 -15.50 2.08
N VAL A 78 -3.05 -15.70 2.68
CA VAL A 78 -3.74 -14.73 3.54
C VAL A 78 -3.84 -15.34 4.94
N TRP A 79 -3.34 -14.60 5.92
CA TRP A 79 -3.29 -15.01 7.32
C TRP A 79 -4.00 -13.98 8.19
N ALA A 80 -4.59 -14.41 9.30
CA ALA A 80 -5.18 -13.49 10.28
C ALA A 80 -4.67 -13.77 11.69
N CYS A 81 -4.51 -12.70 12.48
CA CYS A 81 -4.13 -12.79 13.89
C CYS A 81 -4.51 -11.54 14.67
N ASP A 82 -4.58 -11.69 16.01
CA ASP A 82 -4.36 -10.56 16.90
C ASP A 82 -2.89 -10.13 16.79
N PHE A 83 -2.59 -8.84 16.95
CA PHE A 83 -1.24 -8.33 16.82
C PHE A 83 -0.28 -9.03 17.79
N GLY A 84 0.79 -9.62 17.26
CA GLY A 84 1.77 -10.39 18.02
C GLY A 84 1.37 -11.83 18.33
N ALA A 85 0.13 -12.25 18.04
CA ALA A 85 -0.27 -13.64 18.18
C ALA A 85 0.13 -14.49 16.96
N ARG A 86 0.10 -15.81 17.12
CA ARG A 86 0.37 -16.75 16.03
C ARG A 86 -0.69 -16.61 14.94
N PRO A 87 -0.31 -16.33 13.67
CA PRO A 87 -1.26 -16.24 12.58
C PRO A 87 -1.94 -17.56 12.24
N ALA A 88 -3.22 -17.47 11.84
CA ALA A 88 -3.99 -18.57 11.26
C ALA A 88 -4.18 -18.35 9.76
N LEU A 89 -3.96 -19.39 8.97
CA LEU A 89 -4.16 -19.35 7.51
C LEU A 89 -5.67 -19.26 7.21
N GLU A 90 -6.08 -18.25 6.44
CA GLU A 90 -7.47 -18.05 6.01
C GLU A 90 -7.70 -18.45 4.55
N ALA A 91 -6.76 -18.13 3.66
CA ALA A 91 -6.90 -18.42 2.25
C ALA A 91 -5.54 -18.59 1.56
N THR A 92 -5.52 -19.31 0.47
CA THR A 92 -4.36 -19.48 -0.42
C THR A 92 -4.83 -19.37 -1.86
N LEU A 93 -4.02 -18.75 -2.72
CA LEU A 93 -4.19 -18.76 -4.17
C LEU A 93 -3.16 -19.76 -4.77
N PRO A 94 -3.51 -21.04 -4.89
CA PRO A 94 -2.54 -22.13 -5.10
C PRO A 94 -1.89 -22.08 -6.49
N GLU A 95 -2.56 -21.52 -7.51
CA GLU A 95 -2.03 -21.34 -8.86
C GLU A 95 -0.79 -20.41 -8.89
N HIS A 96 -0.56 -19.67 -7.80
CA HIS A 96 0.51 -18.69 -7.66
C HIS A 96 1.48 -19.01 -6.51
N ALA A 97 1.60 -20.28 -6.15
CA ALA A 97 2.64 -20.72 -5.23
C ALA A 97 4.04 -20.25 -5.71
N GLY A 98 4.86 -19.80 -4.78
CA GLY A 98 6.17 -19.19 -5.06
C GLY A 98 6.12 -17.70 -5.40
N ARG A 99 4.93 -17.11 -5.62
CA ARG A 99 4.75 -15.65 -5.80
C ARG A 99 4.31 -15.01 -4.48
N ARG A 100 4.19 -13.69 -4.45
CA ARG A 100 3.69 -12.95 -3.30
C ARG A 100 2.55 -12.02 -3.70
N PHE A 101 1.71 -11.69 -2.75
CA PHE A 101 0.89 -10.49 -2.87
C PHE A 101 1.77 -9.23 -2.78
N ASN A 102 1.37 -8.18 -3.48
CA ASN A 102 1.89 -6.83 -3.36
C ASN A 102 0.84 -5.98 -2.64
N ASP A 103 0.39 -4.88 -3.22
CA ASP A 103 -0.66 -4.07 -2.61
C ASP A 103 -2.01 -4.79 -2.57
N VAL A 104 -2.79 -4.41 -1.56
CA VAL A 104 -4.13 -4.93 -1.32
C VAL A 104 -5.06 -3.78 -0.94
N TRP A 105 -6.30 -3.83 -1.44
CA TRP A 105 -7.37 -2.91 -1.07
C TRP A 105 -8.60 -3.67 -0.58
N VAL A 106 -9.17 -3.22 0.55
CA VAL A 106 -10.38 -3.82 1.15
C VAL A 106 -11.52 -2.82 1.14
N ASP A 107 -12.64 -3.20 0.56
CA ASP A 107 -13.87 -2.40 0.51
C ASP A 107 -15.13 -3.29 0.51
N ALA A 108 -16.06 -3.04 1.43
CA ALA A 108 -17.38 -3.66 1.47
C ALA A 108 -17.39 -5.21 1.31
N GLY A 109 -16.43 -5.90 1.91
CA GLY A 109 -16.29 -7.36 1.83
C GLY A 109 -15.53 -7.83 0.58
N ASN A 110 -15.16 -6.93 -0.32
CA ASN A 110 -14.25 -7.21 -1.43
C ASN A 110 -12.81 -6.97 -0.98
N THR A 111 -11.90 -7.87 -1.32
CA THR A 111 -10.46 -7.71 -1.09
C THR A 111 -9.75 -7.87 -2.42
N PHE A 112 -9.29 -6.77 -3.00
CA PHE A 112 -8.50 -6.77 -4.22
C PHE A 112 -7.05 -7.02 -3.87
N CYS A 113 -6.44 -8.05 -4.46
CA CYS A 113 -5.10 -8.51 -4.17
C CYS A 113 -4.24 -8.44 -5.44
N GLY A 114 -3.25 -7.58 -5.46
CA GLY A 114 -2.23 -7.55 -6.50
C GLY A 114 -1.26 -8.72 -6.32
N VAL A 115 -1.13 -9.60 -7.30
CA VAL A 115 -0.08 -10.62 -7.34
C VAL A 115 1.15 -10.03 -8.02
N ALA A 116 2.25 -9.97 -7.30
CA ALA A 116 3.48 -9.35 -7.77
C ALA A 116 3.98 -9.99 -9.06
N ARG A 117 4.44 -9.17 -10.02
CA ARG A 117 5.12 -9.68 -11.21
C ARG A 117 6.47 -10.31 -10.84
N GLU A 118 6.91 -11.23 -11.65
CA GLU A 118 8.25 -11.81 -11.68
C GLU A 118 8.86 -11.62 -13.09
N PRO A 119 10.16 -11.87 -13.30
CA PRO A 119 10.78 -11.65 -14.62
C PRO A 119 10.03 -12.30 -15.78
N ASP A 120 9.51 -13.51 -15.58
CA ASP A 120 8.84 -14.32 -16.62
C ASP A 120 7.33 -14.44 -16.38
N LYS A 121 6.77 -13.73 -15.41
CA LYS A 121 5.33 -13.80 -15.07
C LYS A 121 4.76 -12.40 -14.88
N PRO A 122 3.73 -12.02 -15.63
CA PRO A 122 3.08 -10.72 -15.47
C PRO A 122 2.43 -10.58 -14.09
N GLY A 123 2.20 -9.33 -13.69
CA GLY A 123 1.38 -9.04 -12.53
C GLY A 123 -0.10 -9.34 -12.80
N GLU A 124 -0.86 -9.53 -11.75
CA GLU A 124 -2.30 -9.83 -11.85
C GLU A 124 -3.07 -9.17 -10.72
N LEU A 125 -4.34 -8.90 -10.94
CA LEU A 125 -5.27 -8.42 -9.92
C LEU A 125 -6.33 -9.48 -9.66
N TRP A 126 -6.49 -9.87 -8.40
CA TRP A 126 -7.42 -10.88 -7.94
C TRP A 126 -8.39 -10.30 -6.92
N LEU A 127 -9.63 -10.74 -6.97
CA LEU A 127 -10.66 -10.47 -5.97
C LEU A 127 -10.79 -11.68 -5.04
N LEU A 128 -10.54 -11.49 -3.75
CA LEU A 128 -10.91 -12.41 -2.68
C LEU A 128 -12.24 -11.95 -2.08
N ARG A 129 -13.26 -12.80 -2.22
CA ARG A 129 -14.57 -12.58 -1.64
C ARG A 129 -15.15 -13.92 -1.17
N ASP A 130 -15.74 -13.95 0.00
CA ASP A 130 -16.34 -15.14 0.61
C ASP A 130 -15.40 -16.37 0.60
N GLY A 131 -14.10 -16.13 0.87
CA GLY A 131 -13.05 -17.15 0.89
C GLY A 131 -12.62 -17.69 -0.48
N ARG A 132 -13.05 -17.07 -1.58
CA ARG A 132 -12.72 -17.49 -2.95
C ARG A 132 -12.01 -16.41 -3.72
N PHE A 133 -10.97 -16.80 -4.47
CA PHE A 133 -10.27 -15.93 -5.41
C PHE A 133 -10.90 -16.01 -6.80
N THR A 134 -11.05 -14.83 -7.43
CA THR A 134 -11.44 -14.68 -8.85
C THR A 134 -10.47 -13.70 -9.50
N CYS A 135 -9.88 -14.08 -10.64
CA CYS A 135 -9.02 -13.18 -11.39
C CYS A 135 -9.85 -12.06 -12.02
N VAL A 136 -9.49 -10.82 -11.73
CA VAL A 136 -10.20 -9.61 -12.22
C VAL A 136 -9.48 -9.02 -13.41
N GLU A 137 -8.16 -8.99 -13.32
CA GLU A 137 -7.28 -8.52 -14.39
C GLU A 137 -6.19 -9.59 -14.59
N PRO A 138 -6.33 -10.45 -15.63
CA PRO A 138 -5.53 -11.67 -15.77
C PRO A 138 -4.04 -11.43 -16.01
N ALA A 139 -3.70 -10.31 -16.65
CA ALA A 139 -2.30 -9.93 -16.83
C ALA A 139 -2.16 -8.42 -16.96
N THR A 140 -1.16 -7.88 -16.25
CA THR A 140 -0.63 -6.53 -16.49
C THR A 140 0.83 -6.64 -16.90
N ALA A 141 1.36 -5.67 -17.66
CA ALA A 141 2.77 -5.71 -18.00
C ALA A 141 3.66 -5.45 -16.77
N GLY A 142 3.11 -4.83 -15.74
CA GLY A 142 3.85 -4.33 -14.60
C GLY A 142 3.41 -4.85 -13.24
N MET A 143 4.02 -4.28 -12.19
CA MET A 143 3.72 -4.57 -10.80
C MET A 143 2.36 -3.95 -10.43
N PRO A 144 1.39 -4.75 -9.95
CA PRO A 144 0.17 -4.25 -9.32
C PRO A 144 0.50 -3.50 -8.04
N ASN A 145 0.07 -2.25 -7.94
CA ASN A 145 0.38 -1.39 -6.81
C ASN A 145 -0.87 -0.64 -6.31
N GLY A 146 -0.74 0.59 -5.86
CA GLY A 146 -1.76 1.36 -5.19
C GLY A 146 -3.17 1.21 -5.74
N MET A 147 -4.14 1.07 -4.85
CA MET A 147 -5.56 0.91 -5.18
C MET A 147 -6.41 1.83 -4.31
N GLY A 148 -7.59 2.16 -4.79
CA GLY A 148 -8.56 2.93 -4.02
C GLY A 148 -9.89 3.04 -4.73
N VAL A 149 -10.88 3.55 -4.00
CA VAL A 149 -12.25 3.72 -4.51
C VAL A 149 -12.65 5.18 -4.33
N SER A 150 -13.34 5.74 -5.33
CA SER A 150 -13.89 7.10 -5.27
C SER A 150 -14.88 7.25 -4.10
N PRO A 151 -15.09 8.46 -3.56
CA PRO A 151 -16.00 8.68 -2.42
C PRO A 151 -17.45 8.24 -2.68
N ASP A 152 -17.90 8.31 -3.92
CA ASP A 152 -19.23 7.82 -4.33
C ASP A 152 -19.32 6.29 -4.50
N GLY A 153 -18.17 5.60 -4.40
CA GLY A 153 -18.08 4.14 -4.54
C GLY A 153 -18.22 3.61 -5.96
N GLY A 154 -18.25 4.48 -6.98
CA GLY A 154 -18.50 4.10 -8.37
C GLY A 154 -17.25 3.87 -9.22
N THR A 155 -16.09 4.34 -8.76
CA THR A 155 -14.82 4.21 -9.51
C THR A 155 -13.77 3.51 -8.66
N PHE A 156 -13.15 2.47 -9.22
CA PHE A 156 -11.96 1.83 -8.66
C PHE A 156 -10.72 2.32 -9.40
N TYR A 157 -9.70 2.73 -8.67
CA TYR A 157 -8.41 3.18 -9.19
C TYR A 157 -7.36 2.10 -8.95
N PHE A 158 -6.47 1.91 -9.93
CA PHE A 158 -5.44 0.88 -9.89
C PHE A 158 -4.13 1.35 -10.53
N VAL A 159 -3.07 1.35 -9.76
CA VAL A 159 -1.70 1.67 -10.22
C VAL A 159 -1.04 0.43 -10.82
N VAL A 160 -0.54 0.56 -12.04
CA VAL A 160 0.38 -0.42 -12.66
C VAL A 160 1.72 0.25 -12.84
N THR A 161 2.66 -0.08 -11.97
CA THR A 161 3.94 0.65 -11.79
C THR A 161 4.78 0.71 -13.05
N ASP A 162 5.09 -0.45 -13.66
CA ASP A 162 5.99 -0.51 -14.83
C ASP A 162 5.36 0.08 -16.10
N GLU A 163 4.02 0.11 -16.17
CA GLU A 163 3.29 0.80 -17.23
C GLU A 163 3.22 2.31 -16.99
N ARG A 164 3.54 2.78 -15.77
CA ARG A 164 3.44 4.18 -15.35
C ARG A 164 2.03 4.74 -15.57
N VAL A 165 1.02 3.98 -15.16
CA VAL A 165 -0.39 4.31 -15.37
C VAL A 165 -1.18 4.12 -14.08
N VAL A 166 -2.11 5.05 -13.81
CA VAL A 166 -3.27 4.78 -12.97
C VAL A 166 -4.44 4.52 -13.89
N TYR A 167 -5.00 3.33 -13.78
CA TYR A 167 -6.26 2.97 -14.44
C TYR A 167 -7.45 3.31 -13.58
N ALA A 168 -8.56 3.69 -14.19
CA ALA A 168 -9.87 3.79 -13.59
C ALA A 168 -10.80 2.72 -14.18
N TYR A 169 -11.63 2.15 -13.33
CA TYR A 169 -12.66 1.17 -13.70
C TYR A 169 -14.02 1.63 -13.16
N ASP A 170 -15.10 1.28 -13.82
CA ASP A 170 -16.41 1.31 -13.20
C ASP A 170 -16.49 0.17 -12.19
N TYR A 171 -16.91 0.48 -10.97
CA TYR A 171 -16.89 -0.44 -9.84
C TYR A 171 -18.30 -0.75 -9.35
N GLU A 172 -18.66 -2.01 -9.36
CA GLU A 172 -19.87 -2.51 -8.73
C GLU A 172 -19.55 -3.04 -7.34
N ARG A 173 -19.72 -2.17 -6.33
CA ARG A 173 -19.31 -2.41 -4.95
C ARG A 173 -19.94 -3.65 -4.32
N SER A 174 -21.19 -3.98 -4.71
CA SER A 174 -21.94 -5.14 -4.19
C SER A 174 -21.35 -6.49 -4.57
N THR A 175 -20.70 -6.56 -5.73
CA THR A 175 -20.14 -7.80 -6.30
C THR A 175 -18.61 -7.81 -6.39
N GLY A 176 -17.97 -6.63 -6.34
CA GLY A 176 -16.55 -6.47 -6.63
C GLY A 176 -16.21 -6.43 -8.12
N ARG A 177 -17.23 -6.39 -9.01
CA ARG A 177 -17.00 -6.39 -10.45
C ARG A 177 -16.39 -5.08 -10.93
N LEU A 178 -15.30 -5.18 -11.71
CA LEU A 178 -14.67 -4.08 -12.43
C LEU A 178 -15.01 -4.16 -13.93
N SER A 179 -15.25 -3.00 -14.55
CA SER A 179 -15.53 -2.88 -15.98
C SER A 179 -15.04 -1.55 -16.53
N ASN A 180 -15.08 -1.36 -17.86
CA ASN A 180 -14.72 -0.11 -18.52
C ASN A 180 -13.32 0.42 -18.10
N ARG A 181 -12.30 -0.46 -18.14
CA ARG A 181 -10.89 -0.06 -17.90
C ARG A 181 -10.50 1.09 -18.82
N ARG A 182 -9.95 2.16 -18.22
CA ARG A 182 -9.47 3.34 -18.94
C ARG A 182 -8.25 3.94 -18.25
N PRO A 183 -7.23 4.42 -18.98
CA PRO A 183 -6.14 5.16 -18.37
C PRO A 183 -6.66 6.49 -17.85
N LEU A 184 -6.32 6.83 -16.61
CA LEU A 184 -6.64 8.11 -15.96
C LEU A 184 -5.41 9.02 -15.90
N ILE A 185 -4.26 8.48 -15.46
CA ILE A 185 -3.01 9.22 -15.32
C ILE A 185 -1.92 8.45 -16.07
N THR A 186 -1.22 9.14 -16.97
CA THR A 186 -0.11 8.60 -17.77
C THR A 186 1.07 9.56 -17.85
N ASP A 187 0.97 10.74 -17.24
CA ASP A 187 1.91 11.87 -17.37
C ASP A 187 2.82 12.02 -16.15
N PHE A 188 3.26 10.92 -15.55
CA PHE A 188 4.20 10.97 -14.43
C PHE A 188 5.57 11.49 -14.87
N ALA A 189 6.03 12.57 -14.21
CA ALA A 189 7.36 13.14 -14.46
C ALA A 189 8.48 12.20 -13.99
N GLU A 190 9.61 12.23 -14.67
CA GLU A 190 10.83 11.57 -14.22
C GLU A 190 11.56 12.39 -13.14
N PRO A 191 12.32 11.77 -12.22
CA PRO A 191 12.44 10.33 -12.02
C PRO A 191 11.28 9.76 -11.18
N GLY A 192 11.20 8.43 -11.12
CA GLY A 192 10.34 7.69 -10.22
C GLY A 192 9.18 6.96 -10.93
N LEU A 193 8.64 5.99 -10.24
CA LEU A 193 7.55 5.13 -10.69
C LEU A 193 6.37 5.26 -9.73
N PRO A 194 5.11 5.31 -10.21
CA PRO A 194 3.95 5.31 -9.32
C PRO A 194 3.89 4.00 -8.55
N ASP A 195 3.64 4.12 -7.23
CA ASP A 195 3.68 3.02 -6.28
C ASP A 195 2.35 2.94 -5.51
N GLY A 196 2.36 2.85 -4.19
CA GLY A 196 1.15 2.86 -3.40
C GLY A 196 0.41 4.20 -3.49
N MET A 197 -0.91 4.17 -3.29
CA MET A 197 -1.74 5.37 -3.33
C MET A 197 -2.91 5.28 -2.35
N CYS A 198 -3.49 6.44 -2.03
CA CYS A 198 -4.79 6.54 -1.39
C CYS A 198 -5.68 7.58 -2.08
N VAL A 199 -6.99 7.44 -1.86
CA VAL A 199 -8.02 8.37 -2.34
C VAL A 199 -8.53 9.19 -1.17
N ASP A 200 -8.58 10.50 -1.33
CA ASP A 200 -9.16 11.38 -0.33
C ASP A 200 -10.69 11.17 -0.27
N PRO A 201 -11.25 10.76 0.87
CA PRO A 201 -12.68 10.53 0.98
C PRO A 201 -13.51 11.83 0.94
N SER A 202 -12.87 13.00 1.07
CA SER A 202 -13.57 14.28 1.09
C SER A 202 -13.81 14.88 -0.30
N ASP A 203 -12.89 14.66 -1.25
CA ASP A 203 -12.95 15.30 -2.57
C ASP A 203 -12.58 14.36 -3.74
N GLY A 204 -12.20 13.12 -3.45
CA GLY A 204 -11.81 12.12 -4.44
C GLY A 204 -10.44 12.32 -5.05
N SER A 205 -9.65 13.27 -4.56
CA SER A 205 -8.27 13.47 -5.02
C SER A 205 -7.39 12.27 -4.68
N LEU A 206 -6.34 12.06 -5.48
CA LEU A 206 -5.44 10.92 -5.39
C LEU A 206 -4.10 11.37 -4.82
N TRP A 207 -3.57 10.62 -3.86
CA TRP A 207 -2.23 10.82 -3.32
C TRP A 207 -1.38 9.62 -3.68
N ILE A 208 -0.38 9.82 -4.55
CA ILE A 208 0.36 8.75 -5.21
C ILE A 208 1.83 8.85 -4.82
N ALA A 209 2.34 7.80 -4.18
CA ALA A 209 3.75 7.69 -3.83
C ALA A 209 4.60 7.38 -5.07
N MET A 210 5.81 7.93 -5.11
CA MET A 210 6.71 7.78 -6.25
C MET A 210 8.00 7.06 -5.83
N TRP A 211 8.06 5.76 -6.10
CA TRP A 211 9.27 4.95 -5.91
C TRP A 211 10.42 5.49 -6.73
N ASP A 212 11.58 5.70 -6.13
CA ASP A 212 12.76 6.38 -6.69
C ASP A 212 12.51 7.82 -7.18
N GLY A 213 11.35 8.40 -6.85
CA GLY A 213 10.98 9.77 -7.21
C GLY A 213 11.17 10.80 -6.09
N GLY A 214 11.34 10.36 -4.85
CA GLY A 214 11.52 11.25 -3.68
C GLY A 214 10.33 12.17 -3.45
N ARG A 215 9.12 11.75 -3.79
CA ARG A 215 7.93 12.59 -3.70
C ARG A 215 6.63 11.82 -3.55
N LEU A 216 5.64 12.52 -3.06
CA LEU A 216 4.22 12.17 -3.11
C LEU A 216 3.53 13.15 -4.05
N GLU A 217 2.76 12.68 -5.03
CA GLU A 217 1.97 13.51 -5.93
C GLU A 217 0.52 13.58 -5.45
N HIS A 218 0.02 14.79 -5.26
CA HIS A 218 -1.39 15.05 -5.02
C HIS A 218 -2.06 15.44 -6.35
N ARG A 219 -3.03 14.65 -6.78
CA ARG A 219 -3.72 14.82 -8.06
C ARG A 219 -5.23 14.91 -7.83
N ALA A 220 -5.89 15.74 -8.63
CA ALA A 220 -7.34 15.81 -8.65
C ALA A 220 -7.96 14.48 -9.11
N ALA A 221 -9.25 14.27 -8.87
CA ALA A 221 -9.97 13.07 -9.29
C ALA A 221 -9.97 12.85 -10.82
N ASP A 222 -9.72 13.90 -11.60
CA ASP A 222 -9.54 13.84 -13.06
C ASP A 222 -8.10 13.50 -13.50
N GLY A 223 -7.18 13.32 -12.56
CA GLY A 223 -5.77 12.99 -12.78
C GLY A 223 -4.82 14.19 -12.86
N ARG A 224 -5.31 15.41 -12.92
CA ARG A 224 -4.48 16.62 -13.03
C ARG A 224 -3.63 16.82 -11.77
N LEU A 225 -2.31 17.04 -11.93
CA LEU A 225 -1.40 17.31 -10.82
C LEU A 225 -1.78 18.63 -10.12
N LEU A 226 -2.01 18.57 -8.82
CA LEU A 226 -2.32 19.69 -7.94
C LEU A 226 -1.08 20.18 -7.20
N GLU A 227 -0.34 19.23 -6.60
CA GLU A 227 0.80 19.52 -5.75
C GLU A 227 1.80 18.38 -5.75
N THR A 228 3.04 18.68 -5.44
CA THR A 228 4.11 17.71 -5.21
C THR A 228 4.75 17.96 -3.85
N VAL A 229 4.69 16.96 -2.97
CA VAL A 229 5.37 16.99 -1.66
C VAL A 229 6.69 16.22 -1.78
N ARG A 230 7.80 16.88 -1.47
CA ARG A 230 9.15 16.30 -1.56
C ARG A 230 9.56 15.66 -0.23
N PHE A 231 10.29 14.55 -0.34
CA PHE A 231 10.85 13.80 0.79
C PHE A 231 12.38 13.74 0.69
N PRO A 232 13.10 13.62 1.81
CA PRO A 232 14.57 13.58 1.78
C PRO A 232 15.15 12.25 1.28
N MET A 233 14.32 11.20 1.12
CA MET A 233 14.71 9.90 0.56
C MET A 233 14.11 9.68 -0.82
N LYS A 234 14.71 8.77 -1.59
CA LYS A 234 14.26 8.46 -2.97
C LYS A 234 12.97 7.63 -2.99
N LYS A 235 12.85 6.64 -2.08
CA LYS A 235 11.77 5.66 -2.10
C LYS A 235 10.63 6.12 -1.20
N VAL A 236 9.62 6.73 -1.79
CA VAL A 236 8.32 7.00 -1.18
C VAL A 236 7.38 5.91 -1.70
N THR A 237 6.78 5.13 -0.80
CA THR A 237 6.22 3.83 -1.15
C THR A 237 4.70 3.81 -1.14
N SER A 238 4.04 4.32 -0.10
CA SER A 238 2.58 4.33 -0.03
C SER A 238 2.06 5.46 0.86
N ALA A 239 0.74 5.67 0.87
CA ALA A 239 0.09 6.69 1.68
C ALA A 239 -1.26 6.23 2.23
N GLU A 240 -1.67 6.84 3.36
CA GLU A 240 -2.98 6.67 4.00
C GLU A 240 -3.48 8.01 4.53
N ILE A 241 -4.75 8.35 4.27
CA ILE A 241 -5.35 9.61 4.72
C ILE A 241 -6.23 9.40 5.94
N VAL A 242 -6.00 10.21 6.98
CA VAL A 242 -6.80 10.24 8.21
C VAL A 242 -7.13 11.68 8.59
N GLY A 243 -8.30 12.13 8.29
CA GLY A 243 -8.71 13.53 8.51
C GLY A 243 -7.81 14.49 7.73
N ARG A 244 -7.06 15.34 8.43
CA ARG A 244 -6.10 16.27 7.82
C ARG A 244 -4.70 15.72 7.66
N ARG A 245 -4.42 14.52 8.14
CA ARG A 245 -3.11 13.89 8.09
C ARG A 245 -3.00 12.92 6.92
N VAL A 246 -1.86 12.94 6.24
CA VAL A 246 -1.47 11.93 5.27
C VAL A 246 -0.23 11.24 5.82
N PHE A 247 -0.37 9.97 6.17
CA PHE A 247 0.73 9.10 6.58
C PHE A 247 1.40 8.52 5.34
N VAL A 248 2.72 8.54 5.30
CA VAL A 248 3.50 8.16 4.12
C VAL A 248 4.61 7.20 4.52
N THR A 249 4.63 6.03 3.94
CA THR A 249 5.69 5.04 4.14
C THR A 249 6.84 5.25 3.17
N THR A 250 8.03 4.80 3.56
CA THR A 250 9.27 5.00 2.78
C THR A 250 10.15 3.75 2.82
N GLY A 251 11.07 3.63 1.85
CA GLY A 251 12.00 2.52 1.76
C GLY A 251 13.46 2.94 1.93
N ASN A 252 14.27 2.02 2.47
CA ASN A 252 15.70 2.17 2.65
C ASN A 252 16.44 0.97 2.04
N LYS A 253 16.74 1.04 0.75
CA LYS A 253 17.47 0.00 0.00
C LYS A 253 18.83 0.51 -0.50
N GLU A 254 19.44 1.41 0.24
CA GLU A 254 20.76 1.94 -0.09
C GLU A 254 21.87 1.02 0.46
N SER A 255 23.06 1.11 -0.11
CA SER A 255 24.21 0.27 0.28
C SER A 255 24.70 0.54 1.68
N ASP A 256 24.58 1.78 2.17
CA ASP A 256 24.80 2.16 3.57
C ASP A 256 23.44 2.59 4.17
N ALA A 257 22.63 1.59 4.49
CA ALA A 257 21.27 1.79 4.99
C ALA A 257 21.26 2.57 6.32
N ASP A 258 22.21 2.31 7.22
CA ASP A 258 22.27 2.98 8.52
C ASP A 258 22.60 4.47 8.40
N ALA A 259 23.58 4.84 7.58
CA ALA A 259 23.90 6.24 7.34
C ALA A 259 22.74 6.96 6.62
N TYR A 260 22.11 6.30 5.68
CA TYR A 260 20.97 6.86 4.95
C TYR A 260 19.75 7.05 5.87
N PHE A 261 19.46 6.09 6.76
CA PHE A 261 18.42 6.23 7.77
C PHE A 261 18.70 7.42 8.70
N ARG A 262 19.93 7.53 9.27
CA ARG A 262 20.28 8.62 10.17
C ARG A 262 20.17 10.02 9.55
N THR A 263 20.39 10.13 8.25
CA THR A 263 20.37 11.42 7.55
C THR A 263 19.02 11.79 6.95
N THR A 264 18.21 10.80 6.57
CA THR A 264 16.96 11.02 5.83
C THR A 264 15.72 10.49 6.53
N GLY A 265 15.86 9.56 7.48
CA GLY A 265 14.75 8.81 8.07
C GLY A 265 14.16 7.75 7.13
N ALA A 266 14.88 7.35 6.06
CA ALA A 266 14.40 6.37 5.09
C ALA A 266 14.03 5.03 5.76
N GLY A 267 12.89 4.44 5.39
CA GLY A 267 12.31 3.26 6.05
C GLY A 267 11.29 3.60 7.15
N SER A 268 11.19 4.87 7.54
CA SER A 268 10.22 5.36 8.52
C SER A 268 8.86 5.66 7.88
N VAL A 269 7.88 5.88 8.76
CA VAL A 269 6.60 6.50 8.39
C VAL A 269 6.69 8.00 8.66
N PHE A 270 6.28 8.79 7.69
CA PHE A 270 6.15 10.24 7.77
C PHE A 270 4.70 10.66 7.86
N VAL A 271 4.46 11.87 8.34
CA VAL A 271 3.15 12.50 8.29
C VAL A 271 3.27 13.91 7.70
N ILE A 272 2.30 14.30 6.91
CA ILE A 272 2.07 15.67 6.45
C ILE A 272 0.69 16.13 6.87
N GLU A 273 0.59 17.41 7.27
CA GLU A 273 -0.69 18.07 7.54
C GLU A 273 -1.15 18.83 6.27
N ARG A 274 -2.41 18.65 5.87
CA ARG A 274 -3.06 19.23 4.68
C ARG A 274 -4.15 20.23 5.03
#